data_412b8039288c068fc76f0c50cbe57713
#
_entry.id   412b8039288c068fc76f0c50cbe57713
#
_cell.length_a   1.000
_cell.length_b   1.000
_cell.length_c   1.000
_cell.angle_alpha   90.00
_cell.angle_beta   90.00
_cell.angle_gamma   90.00
#
_symmetry.space_group_name_H-M   'P 1'
#
loop_
_entity.id
_entity.type
_entity.pdbx_description
1 polymer ?
#
loop_
_entity_poly.entity_id
_entity_poly.type
_entity_poly.pdbx_seq_one_letter_code
_entity_poly.pdbx_strand_id
1 'polypeptide(L)'
;MSSLSSPPPVSGRAAPPAGLRPTRARDIAVIYTIVLAVITYIDRVCISMAGPAIQKELFLSPIQMGWVFSVFGWSYALFEVPGGWLADRMGPRRVLTRIVIWWSFFTAATGWAWNFPSLIITRTLFGAGEAGAFPNMTRIFTTWLPTRERERAQATLWLASRWGGALTPLLVAYTLQFITWRRAFELFGLLGVIWAIAFYTWFRDDPATHPAVNSAELALLPPASQTASVSGPLPWRLLVSKPAVWLLCLQYACLAYGWWFYVTWLPTYLRNSRGTSIKMSALLAGLPLFMGGAGCLISAAVIPRIAKSLGSVARARRIVAITGFLGASASILIFTRIQDPMAAMFVLGFAGLFNDFVMPAAWAGCMDVGGRYAGTVAGSMNMMGSIAGALSPLVVGYLLAWTNQDWTVTFYVSAAIYSLGAVCWIFLDAHTPMERVAGQPSAIS
;
A
#
# COMPACT_ATOMS: atom_id res chain seq x y z
N MET A 1 -45.49 -4.11 -8.42
CA MET A 1 -44.91 -2.82 -8.03
C MET A 1 -44.80 -2.78 -6.49
N SER A 2 -43.70 -3.31 -5.94
CA SER A 2 -43.44 -3.27 -4.50
C SER A 2 -42.40 -2.18 -4.23
N SER A 3 -42.82 -1.18 -3.50
CA SER A 3 -42.00 -0.05 -3.01
C SER A 3 -40.81 -0.58 -2.21
N LEU A 4 -39.60 -0.42 -2.74
CA LEU A 4 -38.37 -0.56 -1.99
C LEU A 4 -38.35 0.51 -0.91
N SER A 5 -38.70 0.16 0.31
CA SER A 5 -38.56 0.96 1.49
C SER A 5 -37.08 1.33 1.68
N SER A 6 -36.79 2.63 1.70
CA SER A 6 -35.49 3.18 2.07
C SER A 6 -35.10 2.66 3.47
N PRO A 7 -33.80 2.32 3.69
CA PRO A 7 -33.33 1.91 5.01
C PRO A 7 -33.61 3.03 6.05
N PRO A 8 -33.92 2.67 7.31
CA PRO A 8 -34.22 3.65 8.35
C PRO A 8 -33.05 4.61 8.56
N PRO A 9 -33.32 5.90 8.88
CA PRO A 9 -32.27 6.89 9.11
C PRO A 9 -31.41 6.47 10.31
N VAL A 10 -30.10 6.47 10.13
CA VAL A 10 -29.11 6.25 11.18
C VAL A 10 -29.32 7.32 12.26
N SER A 11 -29.66 6.89 13.47
CA SER A 11 -30.04 7.74 14.60
C SER A 11 -29.04 8.87 14.84
N GLY A 12 -29.49 10.12 14.75
CA GLY A 12 -28.78 11.32 15.18
C GLY A 12 -28.46 12.39 14.14
N ARG A 13 -28.70 12.14 12.85
CA ARG A 13 -28.49 13.18 11.81
C ARG A 13 -29.82 13.56 11.15
N ALA A 14 -30.09 14.86 11.06
CA ALA A 14 -31.27 15.37 10.34
C ALA A 14 -31.20 14.96 8.87
N ALA A 15 -32.33 14.58 8.29
CA ALA A 15 -32.41 14.29 6.86
C ALA A 15 -32.03 15.55 6.06
N PRO A 16 -31.19 15.43 5.00
CA PRO A 16 -30.84 16.57 4.18
C PRO A 16 -32.07 17.15 3.50
N PRO A 17 -32.14 18.49 3.26
CA PRO A 17 -33.19 19.11 2.49
C PRO A 17 -33.37 18.44 1.13
N ALA A 18 -34.62 18.24 0.71
CA ALA A 18 -34.92 17.62 -0.58
C ALA A 18 -34.27 18.42 -1.73
N GLY A 19 -33.53 17.73 -2.63
CA GLY A 19 -32.85 18.33 -3.79
C GLY A 19 -31.44 18.86 -3.54
N LEU A 20 -30.92 18.84 -2.32
CA LEU A 20 -29.53 19.25 -2.05
C LEU A 20 -28.53 18.18 -2.57
N ARG A 21 -27.63 18.60 -3.47
CA ARG A 21 -26.57 17.69 -3.99
C ARG A 21 -25.36 17.67 -3.05
N PRO A 22 -24.70 16.51 -2.87
CA PRO A 22 -23.44 16.41 -2.11
C PRO A 22 -22.33 17.28 -2.72
N THR A 23 -21.52 17.91 -1.88
CA THR A 23 -20.44 18.83 -2.28
C THR A 23 -19.18 18.13 -2.82
N ARG A 24 -19.05 16.82 -2.66
CA ARG A 24 -17.89 16.02 -3.06
C ARG A 24 -16.57 16.42 -2.38
N ALA A 25 -16.60 17.00 -1.20
CA ALA A 25 -15.40 17.32 -0.44
C ALA A 25 -14.57 16.06 -0.14
N ARG A 26 -15.22 14.88 -0.02
CA ARG A 26 -14.54 13.58 0.11
C ARG A 26 -13.60 13.25 -1.06
N ASP A 27 -13.94 13.69 -2.29
CA ASP A 27 -13.10 13.43 -3.47
C ASP A 27 -11.77 14.19 -3.34
N ILE A 28 -11.80 15.40 -2.75
CA ILE A 28 -10.58 16.18 -2.47
C ILE A 28 -9.73 15.48 -1.41
N ALA A 29 -10.32 14.90 -0.37
CA ALA A 29 -9.58 14.09 0.61
C ALA A 29 -8.87 12.91 -0.06
N VAL A 30 -9.51 12.23 -1.01
CA VAL A 30 -8.88 11.16 -1.80
C VAL A 30 -7.75 11.71 -2.67
N ILE A 31 -7.92 12.87 -3.31
CA ILE A 31 -6.86 13.50 -4.13
C ILE A 31 -5.62 13.79 -3.27
N TYR A 32 -5.78 14.30 -2.04
CA TYR A 32 -4.64 14.50 -1.14
C TYR A 32 -3.89 13.20 -0.87
N THR A 33 -4.58 12.07 -0.66
CA THR A 33 -3.92 10.78 -0.44
C THR A 33 -3.21 10.27 -1.69
N ILE A 34 -3.79 10.47 -2.88
CA ILE A 34 -3.19 10.10 -4.17
C ILE A 34 -1.90 10.89 -4.42
N VAL A 35 -1.94 12.21 -4.25
CA VAL A 35 -0.76 13.07 -4.41
C VAL A 35 0.33 12.68 -3.42
N LEU A 36 -0.05 12.41 -2.17
CA LEU A 36 0.90 11.94 -1.17
C LEU A 36 1.56 10.61 -1.55
N ALA A 37 0.79 9.66 -2.07
CA ALA A 37 1.33 8.38 -2.52
C ALA A 37 2.37 8.56 -3.65
N VAL A 38 2.15 9.50 -4.57
CA VAL A 38 3.14 9.82 -5.62
C VAL A 38 4.41 10.42 -5.00
N ILE A 39 4.27 11.40 -4.08
CA ILE A 39 5.41 12.02 -3.39
C ILE A 39 6.22 10.95 -2.63
N THR A 40 5.54 10.07 -1.89
CA THR A 40 6.16 8.94 -1.18
C THR A 40 7.06 8.11 -2.10
N TYR A 41 6.59 7.78 -3.30
CA TYR A 41 7.39 6.99 -4.25
C TYR A 41 8.53 7.79 -4.89
N ILE A 42 8.37 9.10 -5.10
CA ILE A 42 9.47 9.97 -5.54
C ILE A 42 10.60 9.92 -4.50
N ASP A 43 10.28 10.12 -3.22
CA ASP A 43 11.26 10.12 -2.13
C ASP A 43 11.95 8.77 -1.93
N ARG A 44 11.21 7.66 -2.11
CA ARG A 44 11.77 6.30 -2.02
C ARG A 44 12.71 5.95 -3.15
N VAL A 45 12.36 6.32 -4.39
CA VAL A 45 13.08 5.90 -5.59
C VAL A 45 14.25 6.82 -5.92
N CYS A 46 14.21 8.08 -5.47
CA CYS A 46 15.27 9.06 -5.72
C CYS A 46 16.65 8.52 -5.33
N ILE A 47 16.80 7.86 -4.19
CA ILE A 47 18.06 7.30 -3.71
C ILE A 47 18.66 6.26 -4.67
N SER A 48 17.82 5.46 -5.32
CA SER A 48 18.28 4.42 -6.26
C SER A 48 18.88 5.04 -7.51
N MET A 49 18.27 6.10 -8.03
CA MET A 49 18.75 6.83 -9.20
C MET A 49 19.99 7.68 -8.91
N ALA A 50 20.06 8.27 -7.72
CA ALA A 50 21.22 9.03 -7.26
C ALA A 50 22.39 8.14 -6.79
N GLY A 51 22.16 6.85 -6.56
CA GLY A 51 23.10 5.89 -6.00
C GLY A 51 24.51 5.92 -6.60
N PRO A 52 24.69 5.85 -7.92
CA PRO A 52 26.02 5.93 -8.52
C PRO A 52 26.77 7.22 -8.23
N ALA A 53 26.08 8.38 -8.21
CA ALA A 53 26.67 9.66 -7.88
C ALA A 53 27.06 9.74 -6.40
N ILE A 54 26.19 9.26 -5.50
CA ILE A 54 26.46 9.17 -4.05
C ILE A 54 27.66 8.27 -3.78
N GLN A 55 27.70 7.08 -4.38
CA GLN A 55 28.81 6.13 -4.25
C GLN A 55 30.15 6.76 -4.64
N LYS A 56 30.17 7.43 -5.79
CA LYS A 56 31.39 8.10 -6.30
C LYS A 56 31.84 9.23 -5.39
N GLU A 57 30.91 10.08 -4.94
CA GLU A 57 31.23 11.28 -4.15
C GLU A 57 31.63 10.95 -2.71
N LEU A 58 30.95 9.98 -2.08
CA LEU A 58 31.19 9.60 -0.68
C LEU A 58 32.13 8.38 -0.55
N PHE A 59 32.71 7.90 -1.66
CA PHE A 59 33.65 6.76 -1.72
C PHE A 59 33.07 5.49 -1.06
N LEU A 60 31.76 5.20 -1.29
CA LEU A 60 31.10 4.07 -0.67
C LEU A 60 31.35 2.77 -1.45
N SER A 61 31.61 1.70 -0.70
CA SER A 61 31.62 0.35 -1.28
C SER A 61 30.21 -0.09 -1.71
N PRO A 62 30.10 -1.06 -2.64
CA PRO A 62 28.80 -1.64 -3.00
C PRO A 62 28.04 -2.20 -1.80
N ILE A 63 28.75 -2.80 -0.83
CA ILE A 63 28.15 -3.32 0.41
C ILE A 63 27.57 -2.20 1.25
N GLN A 64 28.30 -1.11 1.43
CA GLN A 64 27.81 0.06 2.15
C GLN A 64 26.56 0.67 1.48
N MET A 65 26.56 0.73 0.15
CA MET A 65 25.37 1.22 -0.58
C MET A 65 24.17 0.26 -0.44
N GLY A 66 24.42 -1.04 -0.38
CA GLY A 66 23.41 -2.05 -0.07
C GLY A 66 22.76 -1.78 1.31
N TRP A 67 23.55 -1.48 2.33
CA TRP A 67 23.03 -1.10 3.65
C TRP A 67 22.21 0.18 3.62
N VAL A 68 22.61 1.19 2.84
CA VAL A 68 21.86 2.44 2.66
C VAL A 68 20.45 2.18 2.10
N PHE A 69 20.32 1.25 1.17
CA PHE A 69 19.01 0.85 0.63
C PHE A 69 18.19 0.03 1.62
N SER A 70 18.84 -0.88 2.35
CA SER A 70 18.17 -1.83 3.27
C SER A 70 17.65 -1.17 4.54
N VAL A 71 18.40 -0.25 5.13
CA VAL A 71 18.09 0.31 6.46
C VAL A 71 16.74 1.04 6.50
N PHE A 72 16.33 1.63 5.38
CA PHE A 72 15.01 2.18 5.20
C PHE A 72 13.91 1.14 5.47
N GLY A 73 13.99 -0.02 4.83
CA GLY A 73 12.98 -1.07 4.95
C GLY A 73 12.81 -1.59 6.38
N TRP A 74 13.92 -1.79 7.08
CA TRP A 74 13.91 -2.24 8.48
C TRP A 74 13.30 -1.20 9.42
N SER A 75 13.73 0.06 9.30
CA SER A 75 13.17 1.13 10.13
C SER A 75 11.70 1.38 9.82
N TYR A 76 11.33 1.35 8.55
CA TYR A 76 9.95 1.48 8.10
C TYR A 76 9.05 0.39 8.72
N ALA A 77 9.44 -0.89 8.62
CA ALA A 77 8.68 -2.01 9.19
C ALA A 77 8.48 -1.86 10.72
N LEU A 78 9.51 -1.44 11.44
CA LEU A 78 9.46 -1.31 12.91
C LEU A 78 8.44 -0.25 13.36
N PHE A 79 8.29 0.83 12.61
CA PHE A 79 7.44 1.97 13.00
C PHE A 79 6.04 1.97 12.38
N GLU A 80 5.68 0.98 11.54
CA GLU A 80 4.36 0.95 10.88
C GLU A 80 3.19 0.77 11.85
N VAL A 81 3.30 -0.15 12.81
CA VAL A 81 2.23 -0.37 13.80
C VAL A 81 2.07 0.82 14.73
N PRO A 82 3.15 1.37 15.33
CA PRO A 82 3.06 2.63 16.07
C PRO A 82 2.46 3.79 15.26
N GLY A 83 2.85 3.93 13.99
CA GLY A 83 2.33 4.96 13.09
C GLY A 83 0.84 4.83 12.82
N GLY A 84 0.36 3.61 12.60
CA GLY A 84 -1.05 3.31 12.43
C GLY A 84 -1.88 3.57 13.70
N TRP A 85 -1.37 3.16 14.86
CA TRP A 85 -2.01 3.43 16.15
C TRP A 85 -2.08 4.94 16.46
N LEU A 86 -1.03 5.69 16.14
CA LEU A 86 -1.06 7.15 16.30
C LEU A 86 -2.17 7.78 15.44
N ALA A 87 -2.42 7.28 14.21
CA ALA A 87 -3.52 7.73 13.37
C ALA A 87 -4.88 7.51 14.04
N ASP A 88 -5.08 6.34 14.65
CA ASP A 88 -6.33 6.01 15.32
C ASP A 88 -6.55 6.83 16.59
N ARG A 89 -5.47 7.20 17.29
CA ARG A 89 -5.51 7.93 18.55
C ARG A 89 -5.62 9.45 18.38
N MET A 90 -4.82 10.02 17.49
CA MET A 90 -4.63 11.48 17.36
C MET A 90 -5.33 12.08 16.14
N GLY A 91 -5.85 11.23 15.26
CA GLY A 91 -6.42 11.59 13.97
C GLY A 91 -5.37 11.81 12.87
N PRO A 92 -5.72 11.45 11.62
CA PRO A 92 -4.78 11.53 10.48
C PRO A 92 -4.28 12.95 10.20
N ARG A 93 -5.04 14.00 10.47
CA ARG A 93 -4.64 15.38 10.22
C ARG A 93 -3.31 15.72 10.87
N ARG A 94 -3.20 15.47 12.17
CA ARG A 94 -2.00 15.81 12.96
C ARG A 94 -0.87 14.83 12.70
N VAL A 95 -1.19 13.55 12.65
CA VAL A 95 -0.18 12.49 12.55
C VAL A 95 0.44 12.52 11.17
N LEU A 96 -0.37 12.52 10.10
CA LEU A 96 0.15 12.50 8.73
C LEU A 96 0.94 13.77 8.39
N THR A 97 0.50 14.95 8.83
CA THR A 97 1.27 16.18 8.66
C THR A 97 2.64 16.09 9.32
N ARG A 98 2.72 15.59 10.57
CA ARG A 98 4.01 15.40 11.27
C ARG A 98 4.90 14.39 10.58
N ILE A 99 4.33 13.25 10.18
CA ILE A 99 5.00 12.20 9.42
C ILE A 99 5.62 12.80 8.15
N VAL A 100 4.82 13.53 7.35
CA VAL A 100 5.28 14.10 6.08
C VAL A 100 6.37 15.16 6.29
N ILE A 101 6.22 16.05 7.25
CA ILE A 101 7.26 17.04 7.57
C ILE A 101 8.55 16.34 8.03
N TRP A 102 8.45 15.33 8.88
CA TRP A 102 9.58 14.55 9.36
C TRP A 102 10.34 13.88 8.21
N TRP A 103 9.65 13.10 7.39
CA TRP A 103 10.33 12.41 6.30
C TRP A 103 10.87 13.38 5.24
N SER A 104 10.15 14.47 4.95
CA SER A 104 10.60 15.51 4.02
C SER A 104 11.90 16.16 4.48
N PHE A 105 12.02 16.42 5.80
CA PHE A 105 13.26 16.89 6.39
C PHE A 105 14.40 15.87 6.19
N PHE A 106 14.17 14.58 6.45
CA PHE A 106 15.20 13.56 6.26
C PHE A 106 15.44 13.18 4.79
N THR A 107 14.49 13.42 3.90
CA THR A 107 14.73 13.44 2.45
C THR A 107 15.76 14.52 2.12
N ALA A 108 15.53 15.76 2.50
CA ALA A 108 16.46 16.86 2.27
C ALA A 108 17.82 16.60 2.97
N ALA A 109 17.80 16.14 4.22
CA ALA A 109 19.00 15.83 5.00
C ALA A 109 19.84 14.70 4.38
N THR A 110 19.24 13.79 3.60
CA THR A 110 20.00 12.83 2.79
C THR A 110 20.91 13.55 1.80
N GLY A 111 20.49 14.68 1.24
CA GLY A 111 21.32 15.54 0.40
C GLY A 111 22.48 16.19 1.13
N TRP A 112 22.42 16.32 2.46
CA TRP A 112 23.49 16.89 3.30
C TRP A 112 24.44 15.85 3.88
N ALA A 113 24.22 14.56 3.58
CA ALA A 113 25.11 13.50 4.06
C ALA A 113 26.55 13.69 3.52
N TRP A 114 27.53 13.50 4.40
CA TRP A 114 28.96 13.71 4.11
C TRP A 114 29.79 12.44 4.24
N ASN A 115 29.22 11.34 4.77
CA ASN A 115 29.86 10.04 4.91
C ASN A 115 28.81 8.92 5.06
N PHE A 116 29.28 7.67 5.12
CA PHE A 116 28.41 6.50 5.28
C PHE A 116 27.53 6.53 6.55
N PRO A 117 28.06 6.80 7.77
CA PRO A 117 27.22 6.89 8.97
C PRO A 117 26.11 7.94 8.87
N SER A 118 26.42 9.15 8.39
CA SER A 118 25.41 10.20 8.24
C SER A 118 24.30 9.80 7.27
N LEU A 119 24.67 9.09 6.19
CA LEU A 119 23.70 8.59 5.21
C LEU A 119 22.81 7.48 5.80
N ILE A 120 23.39 6.56 6.59
CA ILE A 120 22.62 5.52 7.30
C ILE A 120 21.63 6.14 8.29
N ILE A 121 22.08 7.13 9.09
CA ILE A 121 21.22 7.81 10.07
C ILE A 121 20.05 8.50 9.35
N THR A 122 20.32 9.28 8.31
CA THR A 122 19.27 9.99 7.57
C THR A 122 18.26 9.00 6.94
N ARG A 123 18.73 7.89 6.37
CA ARG A 123 17.87 6.87 5.78
C ARG A 123 17.05 6.07 6.80
N THR A 124 17.64 5.80 7.98
CA THR A 124 16.92 5.19 9.11
C THR A 124 15.80 6.11 9.60
N LEU A 125 16.11 7.38 9.82
CA LEU A 125 15.14 8.36 10.32
C LEU A 125 14.09 8.73 9.26
N PHE A 126 14.45 8.69 7.98
CA PHE A 126 13.52 8.78 6.87
C PHE A 126 12.51 7.62 6.90
N GLY A 127 12.99 6.37 6.98
CA GLY A 127 12.11 5.18 7.02
C GLY A 127 11.22 5.15 8.25
N ALA A 128 11.76 5.47 9.43
CA ALA A 128 10.99 5.58 10.68
C ALA A 128 9.90 6.67 10.59
N GLY A 129 10.21 7.79 9.94
CA GLY A 129 9.28 8.90 9.75
C GLY A 129 8.19 8.59 8.73
N GLU A 130 8.52 7.92 7.63
CA GLU A 130 7.56 7.59 6.58
C GLU A 130 6.62 6.46 6.97
N ALA A 131 7.04 5.62 7.91
CA ALA A 131 6.22 4.54 8.43
C ALA A 131 4.88 5.08 8.98
N GLY A 132 3.82 4.38 8.71
CA GLY A 132 2.48 4.84 9.07
C GLY A 132 1.80 5.74 8.05
N ALA A 133 2.45 6.17 6.95
CA ALA A 133 1.79 6.98 5.93
C ALA A 133 0.59 6.26 5.31
N PHE A 134 0.76 5.05 4.81
CA PHE A 134 -0.33 4.25 4.24
C PHE A 134 -1.42 3.89 5.26
N PRO A 135 -1.10 3.46 6.49
CA PRO A 135 -2.10 3.31 7.55
C PRO A 135 -2.91 4.57 7.83
N ASN A 136 -2.28 5.76 7.85
CA ASN A 136 -2.98 7.03 8.00
C ASN A 136 -3.91 7.35 6.83
N MET A 137 -3.47 7.12 5.58
CA MET A 137 -4.33 7.28 4.39
C MET A 137 -5.53 6.31 4.43
N THR A 138 -5.32 5.08 4.88
CA THR A 138 -6.39 4.11 5.12
C THR A 138 -7.38 4.62 6.16
N ARG A 139 -6.90 5.24 7.24
CA ARG A 139 -7.76 5.85 8.27
C ARG A 139 -8.58 7.00 7.70
N ILE A 140 -8.04 7.84 6.80
CA ILE A 140 -8.81 8.87 6.08
C ILE A 140 -9.97 8.24 5.32
N PHE A 141 -9.75 7.15 4.61
CA PHE A 141 -10.83 6.48 3.86
C PHE A 141 -11.93 5.94 4.77
N THR A 142 -11.61 5.48 5.98
CA THR A 142 -12.64 5.01 6.91
C THR A 142 -13.51 6.15 7.45
N THR A 143 -13.00 7.37 7.53
CA THR A 143 -13.72 8.54 8.06
C THR A 143 -14.43 9.35 6.98
N TRP A 144 -13.83 9.48 5.80
CA TRP A 144 -14.29 10.34 4.71
C TRP A 144 -15.05 9.64 3.59
N LEU A 145 -15.09 8.28 3.59
CA LEU A 145 -15.74 7.54 2.51
C LEU A 145 -16.76 6.54 3.04
N PRO A 146 -17.92 6.45 2.38
CA PRO A 146 -18.83 5.33 2.60
C PRO A 146 -18.15 4.01 2.19
N THR A 147 -18.53 2.91 2.85
CA THR A 147 -17.91 1.58 2.65
C THR A 147 -17.83 1.17 1.18
N ARG A 148 -18.86 1.47 0.39
CA ARG A 148 -18.93 1.16 -1.04
C ARG A 148 -17.89 1.86 -1.93
N GLU A 149 -17.30 2.98 -1.46
CA GLU A 149 -16.33 3.78 -2.21
C GLU A 149 -14.88 3.48 -1.80
N ARG A 150 -14.67 2.74 -0.69
CA ARG A 150 -13.34 2.46 -0.12
C ARG A 150 -12.47 1.62 -1.04
N GLU A 151 -13.04 0.57 -1.67
CA GLU A 151 -12.28 -0.27 -2.62
C GLU A 151 -11.78 0.54 -3.82
N ARG A 152 -12.63 1.42 -4.35
CA ARG A 152 -12.24 2.28 -5.48
C ARG A 152 -11.15 3.28 -5.07
N ALA A 153 -11.29 3.92 -3.92
CA ALA A 153 -10.28 4.86 -3.41
C ALA A 153 -8.95 4.14 -3.17
N GLN A 154 -8.99 2.97 -2.56
CA GLN A 154 -7.80 2.16 -2.30
C GLN A 154 -7.14 1.67 -3.59
N ALA A 155 -7.93 1.25 -4.59
CA ALA A 155 -7.42 0.88 -5.90
C ALA A 155 -6.74 2.06 -6.61
N THR A 156 -7.35 3.24 -6.54
CA THR A 156 -6.78 4.46 -7.14
C THR A 156 -5.49 4.88 -6.43
N LEU A 157 -5.43 4.76 -5.10
CA LEU A 157 -4.23 5.00 -4.31
C LEU A 157 -3.08 4.09 -4.74
N TRP A 158 -3.35 2.79 -4.87
CA TRP A 158 -2.32 1.83 -5.29
C TRP A 158 -1.92 1.99 -6.74
N LEU A 159 -2.85 2.30 -7.65
CA LEU A 159 -2.54 2.64 -9.03
C LEU A 159 -1.58 3.83 -9.09
N ALA A 160 -1.89 4.92 -8.36
CA ALA A 160 -1.04 6.11 -8.30
C ALA A 160 0.34 5.79 -7.74
N SER A 161 0.42 4.93 -6.72
CA SER A 161 1.66 4.43 -6.14
C SER A 161 2.49 3.66 -7.18
N ARG A 162 1.88 2.74 -7.93
CA ARG A 162 2.56 1.92 -8.93
C ARG A 162 3.07 2.76 -10.11
N TRP A 163 2.21 3.58 -10.67
CA TRP A 163 2.58 4.44 -11.81
C TRP A 163 3.50 5.57 -11.37
N GLY A 164 3.29 6.14 -10.18
CA GLY A 164 4.23 7.09 -9.58
C GLY A 164 5.63 6.49 -9.45
N GLY A 165 5.71 5.27 -8.89
CA GLY A 165 6.97 4.53 -8.80
C GLY A 165 7.62 4.22 -10.16
N ALA A 166 6.83 3.86 -11.16
CA ALA A 166 7.31 3.58 -12.52
C ALA A 166 7.82 4.83 -13.26
N LEU A 167 7.20 5.99 -13.01
CA LEU A 167 7.59 7.26 -13.65
C LEU A 167 8.69 8.01 -12.90
N THR A 168 8.88 7.74 -11.62
CA THR A 168 9.88 8.42 -10.77
C THR A 168 11.30 8.31 -11.31
N PRO A 169 11.82 7.16 -11.80
CA PRO A 169 13.16 7.09 -12.35
C PRO A 169 13.39 8.08 -13.49
N LEU A 170 12.38 8.27 -14.36
CA LEU A 170 12.44 9.23 -15.47
C LEU A 170 12.49 10.66 -14.93
N LEU A 171 11.64 11.00 -13.97
CA LEU A 171 11.62 12.31 -13.34
C LEU A 171 12.96 12.62 -12.66
N VAL A 172 13.50 11.68 -11.88
CA VAL A 172 14.77 11.86 -11.17
C VAL A 172 15.92 11.95 -12.16
N ALA A 173 15.99 11.08 -13.18
CA ALA A 173 17.03 11.14 -14.20
C ALA A 173 17.02 12.47 -14.95
N TYR A 174 15.84 13.01 -15.28
CA TYR A 174 15.69 14.32 -15.88
C TYR A 174 16.17 15.43 -14.95
N THR A 175 15.78 15.40 -13.68
CA THR A 175 16.18 16.37 -12.67
C THR A 175 17.71 16.41 -12.47
N LEU A 176 18.35 15.23 -12.44
CA LEU A 176 19.80 15.09 -12.26
C LEU A 176 20.63 15.59 -13.46
N GLN A 177 20.01 15.89 -14.59
CA GLN A 177 20.69 16.56 -15.72
C GLN A 177 20.95 18.05 -15.45
N PHE A 178 20.14 18.69 -14.59
CA PHE A 178 20.18 20.13 -14.35
C PHE A 178 20.75 20.48 -12.96
N ILE A 179 20.58 19.58 -11.97
CA ILE A 179 21.00 19.83 -10.60
C ILE A 179 21.73 18.63 -10.01
N THR A 180 22.54 18.86 -8.98
CA THR A 180 23.24 17.80 -8.26
C THR A 180 22.26 16.91 -7.51
N TRP A 181 22.68 15.67 -7.19
CA TRP A 181 21.86 14.78 -6.38
C TRP A 181 21.48 15.38 -5.02
N ARG A 182 22.37 16.19 -4.40
CA ARG A 182 22.11 16.88 -3.14
C ARG A 182 20.92 17.83 -3.27
N ARG A 183 20.92 18.68 -4.29
CA ARG A 183 19.82 19.61 -4.59
C ARG A 183 18.54 18.90 -4.99
N ALA A 184 18.63 17.74 -5.63
CA ALA A 184 17.46 16.93 -5.97
C ALA A 184 16.74 16.45 -4.70
N PHE A 185 17.48 15.98 -3.69
CA PHE A 185 16.90 15.59 -2.40
C PHE A 185 16.26 16.78 -1.66
N GLU A 186 16.87 17.95 -1.69
CA GLU A 186 16.28 19.19 -1.13
C GLU A 186 14.97 19.54 -1.84
N LEU A 187 14.95 19.50 -3.17
CA LEU A 187 13.75 19.77 -3.99
C LEU A 187 12.62 18.80 -3.67
N PHE A 188 12.91 17.50 -3.63
CA PHE A 188 11.89 16.50 -3.36
C PHE A 188 11.37 16.58 -1.92
N GLY A 189 12.23 16.82 -0.94
CA GLY A 189 11.81 17.10 0.44
C GLY A 189 10.88 18.33 0.52
N LEU A 190 11.16 19.39 -0.25
CA LEU A 190 10.29 20.58 -0.30
C LEU A 190 8.88 20.27 -0.80
N LEU A 191 8.71 19.35 -1.77
CA LEU A 191 7.39 18.93 -2.25
C LEU A 191 6.53 18.37 -1.12
N GLY A 192 7.11 17.55 -0.25
CA GLY A 192 6.39 17.00 0.90
C GLY A 192 5.98 18.09 1.91
N VAL A 193 6.84 19.08 2.17
CA VAL A 193 6.51 20.20 3.05
C VAL A 193 5.34 21.02 2.47
N ILE A 194 5.36 21.33 1.18
CA ILE A 194 4.27 22.06 0.50
C ILE A 194 2.95 21.26 0.64
N TRP A 195 3.02 19.96 0.39
CA TRP A 195 1.85 19.08 0.55
C TRP A 195 1.34 19.11 2.01
N ALA A 196 2.23 19.00 2.99
CA ALA A 196 1.87 18.97 4.41
C ALA A 196 1.15 20.25 4.86
N ILE A 197 1.62 21.42 4.41
CA ILE A 197 0.98 22.70 4.68
C ILE A 197 -0.43 22.74 4.04
N ALA A 198 -0.55 22.38 2.76
CA ALA A 198 -1.82 22.36 2.05
C ALA A 198 -2.83 21.38 2.71
N PHE A 199 -2.36 20.19 3.06
CA PHE A 199 -3.18 19.19 3.73
C PHE A 199 -3.64 19.68 5.12
N TYR A 200 -2.74 20.19 5.95
CA TYR A 200 -3.07 20.64 7.30
C TYR A 200 -4.08 21.79 7.30
N THR A 201 -3.99 22.70 6.37
CA THR A 201 -4.91 23.83 6.27
C THR A 201 -6.31 23.41 5.82
N TRP A 202 -6.37 22.48 4.88
CA TRP A 202 -7.65 22.05 4.28
C TRP A 202 -8.30 20.91 5.07
N PHE A 203 -7.57 19.83 5.39
CA PHE A 203 -8.15 18.59 5.93
C PHE A 203 -8.66 18.74 7.38
N ARG A 204 -9.76 18.07 7.71
CA ARG A 204 -10.29 17.91 9.08
C ARG A 204 -10.53 16.44 9.37
N ASP A 205 -10.23 16.00 10.61
CA ASP A 205 -10.43 14.62 11.03
C ASP A 205 -11.92 14.25 11.07
N ASP A 206 -12.77 15.18 11.51
CA ASP A 206 -14.23 15.02 11.47
C ASP A 206 -14.81 15.79 10.28
N PRO A 207 -15.39 15.08 9.28
CA PRO A 207 -16.04 15.71 8.14
C PRO A 207 -17.17 16.70 8.52
N ALA A 208 -17.83 16.47 9.66
CA ALA A 208 -18.92 17.36 10.12
C ALA A 208 -18.42 18.78 10.46
N THR A 209 -17.14 18.93 10.81
CA THR A 209 -16.52 20.23 11.13
C THR A 209 -15.93 20.93 9.91
N HIS A 210 -16.00 20.30 8.72
CA HIS A 210 -15.36 20.82 7.53
C HIS A 210 -16.31 21.80 6.78
N PRO A 211 -15.87 23.05 6.50
CA PRO A 211 -16.76 24.08 5.92
C PRO A 211 -17.29 23.74 4.51
N ALA A 212 -16.58 22.91 3.75
CA ALA A 212 -17.00 22.50 2.41
C ALA A 212 -17.92 21.27 2.41
N VAL A 213 -18.26 20.66 3.55
CA VAL A 213 -19.14 19.49 3.65
C VAL A 213 -20.56 19.96 3.98
N ASN A 214 -21.50 19.70 3.08
CA ASN A 214 -22.91 19.99 3.33
C ASN A 214 -23.64 18.78 3.96
N SER A 215 -24.89 19.02 4.41
CA SER A 215 -25.72 17.97 5.04
C SER A 215 -25.98 16.76 4.13
N ALA A 216 -26.10 16.97 2.81
CA ALA A 216 -26.30 15.89 1.85
C ALA A 216 -25.06 14.99 1.73
N GLU A 217 -23.87 15.56 1.74
CA GLU A 217 -22.64 14.77 1.76
C GLU A 217 -22.43 14.08 3.11
N LEU A 218 -22.68 14.79 4.21
CA LEU A 218 -22.54 14.25 5.55
C LEU A 218 -23.46 13.04 5.79
N ALA A 219 -24.64 12.99 5.17
CA ALA A 219 -25.56 11.86 5.24
C ALA A 219 -25.01 10.58 4.55
N LEU A 220 -24.06 10.73 3.62
CA LEU A 220 -23.41 9.60 2.94
C LEU A 220 -22.24 9.03 3.74
N LEU A 221 -21.66 9.79 4.67
CA LEU A 221 -20.45 9.44 5.41
C LEU A 221 -20.75 8.58 6.64
N PRO A 222 -19.78 7.79 7.11
CA PRO A 222 -19.93 7.00 8.32
C PRO A 222 -20.32 7.86 9.53
N PRO A 223 -21.10 7.32 10.48
CA PRO A 223 -21.45 8.06 11.69
C PRO A 223 -20.22 8.32 12.58
N ALA A 224 -20.23 9.43 13.31
CA ALA A 224 -19.13 9.85 14.17
C ALA A 224 -18.72 8.79 15.21
N SER A 225 -19.67 7.97 15.68
CA SER A 225 -19.40 6.86 16.62
C SER A 225 -18.45 5.78 16.04
N GLN A 226 -18.43 5.58 14.72
CA GLN A 226 -17.55 4.64 14.04
C GLN A 226 -16.18 5.24 13.71
N THR A 227 -16.07 6.56 13.74
CA THR A 227 -14.87 7.30 13.35
C THR A 227 -14.16 7.98 14.51
N ALA A 228 -14.73 7.90 15.72
CA ALA A 228 -14.16 8.50 16.93
C ALA A 228 -12.72 8.03 17.18
N SER A 229 -11.89 8.96 17.65
CA SER A 229 -10.52 8.65 18.05
C SER A 229 -10.48 7.64 19.20
N VAL A 230 -9.52 6.74 19.15
CA VAL A 230 -9.35 5.72 20.18
C VAL A 230 -8.55 6.30 21.34
N SER A 231 -9.09 6.16 22.57
CA SER A 231 -8.37 6.52 23.78
C SER A 231 -7.65 5.30 24.36
N GLY A 232 -6.41 5.49 24.83
CA GLY A 232 -5.68 4.45 25.51
C GLY A 232 -4.42 3.94 24.81
N PRO A 233 -3.74 2.94 25.41
CA PRO A 233 -2.54 2.33 24.86
C PRO A 233 -2.85 1.49 23.60
N LEU A 234 -1.80 1.12 22.88
CA LEU A 234 -1.90 0.23 21.72
C LEU A 234 -2.57 -1.09 22.11
N PRO A 235 -3.62 -1.53 21.40
CA PRO A 235 -4.43 -2.69 21.80
C PRO A 235 -3.76 -4.03 21.42
N TRP A 236 -2.52 -4.27 21.86
CA TRP A 236 -1.75 -5.47 21.52
C TRP A 236 -2.50 -6.77 21.77
N ARG A 237 -3.18 -6.87 22.92
CA ARG A 237 -3.94 -8.09 23.28
C ARG A 237 -5.07 -8.35 22.28
N LEU A 238 -5.75 -7.29 21.84
CA LEU A 238 -6.83 -7.39 20.87
C LEU A 238 -6.31 -7.80 19.48
N LEU A 239 -5.21 -7.18 19.03
CA LEU A 239 -4.58 -7.52 17.74
C LEU A 239 -4.13 -8.99 17.68
N VAL A 240 -3.40 -9.43 18.73
CA VAL A 240 -2.84 -10.80 18.75
C VAL A 240 -3.94 -11.86 18.97
N SER A 241 -5.04 -11.54 19.66
CA SER A 241 -6.12 -12.50 19.94
C SER A 241 -7.07 -12.77 18.78
N LYS A 242 -7.06 -11.94 17.73
CA LYS A 242 -8.03 -12.06 16.61
C LYS A 242 -7.44 -12.80 15.41
N PRO A 243 -7.94 -14.00 15.07
CA PRO A 243 -7.46 -14.75 13.90
C PRO A 243 -7.56 -13.98 12.60
N ALA A 244 -8.60 -13.13 12.43
CA ALA A 244 -8.78 -12.32 11.23
C ALA A 244 -7.59 -11.36 10.99
N VAL A 245 -7.00 -10.79 12.05
CA VAL A 245 -5.82 -9.92 11.94
C VAL A 245 -4.61 -10.71 11.45
N TRP A 246 -4.37 -11.91 12.01
CA TRP A 246 -3.26 -12.77 11.57
C TRP A 246 -3.43 -13.25 10.12
N LEU A 247 -4.65 -13.59 9.71
CA LEU A 247 -4.94 -13.98 8.34
C LEU A 247 -4.74 -12.81 7.37
N LEU A 248 -5.13 -11.58 7.75
CA LEU A 248 -4.84 -10.36 6.97
C LEU A 248 -3.34 -10.12 6.86
N CYS A 249 -2.59 -10.26 7.95
CA CYS A 249 -1.14 -10.11 7.96
C CYS A 249 -0.46 -11.17 7.08
N LEU A 250 -0.83 -12.43 7.22
CA LEU A 250 -0.22 -13.54 6.49
C LEU A 250 -0.51 -13.46 4.99
N GLN A 251 -1.76 -13.22 4.58
CA GLN A 251 -2.08 -13.06 3.16
C GLN A 251 -1.33 -11.89 2.53
N TYR A 252 -1.15 -10.78 3.27
CA TYR A 252 -0.43 -9.63 2.76
C TYR A 252 1.08 -9.87 2.70
N ALA A 253 1.63 -10.64 3.63
CA ALA A 253 3.00 -11.14 3.55
C ALA A 253 3.22 -12.00 2.29
N CYS A 254 2.24 -12.86 1.94
CA CYS A 254 2.30 -13.63 0.70
C CYS A 254 2.32 -12.76 -0.57
N LEU A 255 1.51 -11.69 -0.60
CA LEU A 255 1.52 -10.72 -1.71
C LEU A 255 2.86 -10.01 -1.81
N ALA A 256 3.36 -9.49 -0.69
CA ALA A 256 4.60 -8.73 -0.65
C ALA A 256 5.82 -9.59 -1.03
N TYR A 257 5.86 -10.86 -0.62
CA TYR A 257 6.94 -11.77 -0.99
C TYR A 257 7.10 -11.88 -2.52
N GLY A 258 6.01 -12.11 -3.25
CA GLY A 258 6.03 -12.19 -4.71
C GLY A 258 6.36 -10.86 -5.37
N TRP A 259 5.81 -9.77 -4.86
CA TRP A 259 6.09 -8.43 -5.35
C TRP A 259 7.58 -8.07 -5.28
N TRP A 260 8.23 -8.32 -4.14
CA TRP A 260 9.65 -8.01 -3.95
C TRP A 260 10.56 -8.86 -4.84
N PHE A 261 10.16 -10.07 -5.21
CA PHE A 261 10.86 -10.85 -6.23
C PHE A 261 10.94 -10.09 -7.57
N TYR A 262 9.83 -9.51 -8.02
CA TYR A 262 9.82 -8.75 -9.28
C TYR A 262 10.74 -7.53 -9.23
N VAL A 263 10.78 -6.86 -8.09
CA VAL A 263 11.59 -5.64 -7.93
C VAL A 263 13.09 -5.96 -7.79
N THR A 264 13.45 -7.07 -7.14
CA THR A 264 14.85 -7.36 -6.78
C THR A 264 15.55 -8.32 -7.75
N TRP A 265 14.96 -9.47 -8.00
CA TRP A 265 15.64 -10.56 -8.70
C TRP A 265 15.26 -10.71 -10.17
N LEU A 266 14.12 -10.21 -10.59
CA LEU A 266 13.66 -10.39 -11.96
C LEU A 266 14.62 -9.84 -13.02
N PRO A 267 15.25 -8.65 -12.87
CA PRO A 267 16.25 -8.18 -13.83
C PRO A 267 17.47 -9.11 -13.93
N THR A 268 17.91 -9.65 -12.79
CA THR A 268 19.05 -10.60 -12.72
C THR A 268 18.70 -11.93 -13.40
N TYR A 269 17.52 -12.47 -13.13
CA TYR A 269 17.01 -13.67 -13.81
C TYR A 269 16.97 -13.50 -15.32
N LEU A 270 16.41 -12.40 -15.82
CA LEU A 270 16.32 -12.13 -17.26
C LEU A 270 17.69 -12.09 -17.94
N ARG A 271 18.67 -11.48 -17.27
CA ARG A 271 20.03 -11.39 -17.80
C ARG A 271 20.75 -12.75 -17.77
N ASN A 272 20.74 -13.41 -16.62
CA ASN A 272 21.57 -14.58 -16.37
C ASN A 272 20.97 -15.87 -16.95
N SER A 273 19.64 -16.00 -16.91
CA SER A 273 18.97 -17.24 -17.32
C SER A 273 18.27 -17.14 -18.68
N ARG A 274 17.91 -15.92 -19.10
CA ARG A 274 17.23 -15.71 -20.38
C ARG A 274 18.11 -14.99 -21.43
N GLY A 275 19.34 -14.60 -21.06
CA GLY A 275 20.31 -13.99 -21.98
C GLY A 275 19.87 -12.64 -22.56
N THR A 276 18.95 -11.92 -21.91
CA THR A 276 18.43 -10.65 -22.43
C THR A 276 19.43 -9.51 -22.19
N SER A 277 19.44 -8.53 -23.10
CA SER A 277 20.27 -7.33 -22.94
C SER A 277 19.83 -6.50 -21.73
N ILE A 278 20.72 -5.65 -21.21
CA ILE A 278 20.40 -4.76 -20.07
C ILE A 278 19.16 -3.90 -20.32
N LYS A 279 19.06 -3.32 -21.52
CA LYS A 279 17.90 -2.49 -21.89
C LYS A 279 16.60 -3.30 -21.94
N MET A 280 16.65 -4.49 -22.53
CA MET A 280 15.49 -5.38 -22.63
C MET A 280 15.08 -5.89 -21.25
N SER A 281 16.04 -6.28 -20.40
CA SER A 281 15.76 -6.71 -19.01
C SER A 281 15.06 -5.61 -18.20
N ALA A 282 15.50 -4.35 -18.34
CA ALA A 282 14.90 -3.24 -17.64
C ALA A 282 13.46 -2.96 -18.11
N LEU A 283 13.22 -3.03 -19.42
CA LEU A 283 11.88 -2.86 -20.00
C LEU A 283 10.93 -3.99 -19.55
N LEU A 284 11.36 -5.22 -19.69
CA LEU A 284 10.55 -6.39 -19.38
C LEU A 284 10.27 -6.52 -17.87
N ALA A 285 11.22 -6.15 -17.01
CA ALA A 285 11.01 -6.15 -15.56
C ALA A 285 9.95 -5.15 -15.10
N GLY A 286 9.70 -4.09 -15.87
CA GLY A 286 8.62 -3.15 -15.60
C GLY A 286 7.20 -3.69 -15.90
N LEU A 287 7.08 -4.73 -16.73
CA LEU A 287 5.79 -5.22 -17.20
C LEU A 287 4.88 -5.76 -16.08
N PRO A 288 5.34 -6.57 -15.11
CA PRO A 288 4.51 -6.99 -13.98
C PRO A 288 4.02 -5.82 -13.13
N LEU A 289 4.86 -4.78 -12.96
CA LEU A 289 4.52 -3.58 -12.21
C LEU A 289 3.42 -2.77 -12.92
N PHE A 290 3.55 -2.61 -14.23
CA PHE A 290 2.58 -1.88 -15.04
C PHE A 290 1.23 -2.61 -15.08
N MET A 291 1.24 -3.92 -15.33
CA MET A 291 0.03 -4.75 -15.34
C MET A 291 -0.62 -4.86 -13.96
N GLY A 292 0.17 -4.79 -12.88
CA GLY A 292 -0.33 -4.74 -11.51
C GLY A 292 -1.26 -3.54 -11.29
N GLY A 293 -0.89 -2.35 -11.74
CA GLY A 293 -1.76 -1.18 -11.68
C GLY A 293 -3.12 -1.40 -12.36
N ALA A 294 -3.14 -2.06 -13.52
CA ALA A 294 -4.38 -2.45 -14.18
C ALA A 294 -5.20 -3.45 -13.33
N GLY A 295 -4.54 -4.37 -12.63
CA GLY A 295 -5.16 -5.31 -11.70
C GLY A 295 -5.97 -4.62 -10.62
N CYS A 296 -5.43 -3.56 -10.00
CA CYS A 296 -6.15 -2.73 -9.03
C CYS A 296 -7.44 -2.14 -9.60
N LEU A 297 -7.39 -1.57 -10.81
CA LEU A 297 -8.57 -0.97 -11.46
C LEU A 297 -9.64 -2.00 -11.80
N ILE A 298 -9.21 -3.14 -12.35
CA ILE A 298 -10.13 -4.25 -12.67
C ILE A 298 -10.81 -4.74 -11.40
N SER A 299 -10.07 -4.94 -10.32
CA SER A 299 -10.60 -5.35 -9.01
C SER A 299 -11.66 -4.37 -8.50
N ALA A 300 -11.36 -3.07 -8.53
CA ALA A 300 -12.29 -2.03 -8.10
C ALA A 300 -13.60 -2.00 -8.91
N ALA A 301 -13.55 -2.37 -10.19
CA ALA A 301 -14.72 -2.46 -11.04
C ALA A 301 -15.51 -3.77 -10.85
N VAL A 302 -14.83 -4.86 -10.54
CA VAL A 302 -15.39 -6.23 -10.46
C VAL A 302 -16.04 -6.47 -9.10
N ILE A 303 -15.41 -6.06 -7.97
CA ILE A 303 -15.94 -6.29 -6.61
C ILE A 303 -17.39 -5.80 -6.46
N PRO A 304 -17.76 -4.55 -6.84
CA PRO A 304 -19.13 -4.09 -6.69
C PRO A 304 -20.16 -4.87 -7.54
N ARG A 305 -19.73 -5.32 -8.74
CA ARG A 305 -20.60 -6.13 -9.63
C ARG A 305 -20.89 -7.49 -9.03
N ILE A 306 -19.86 -8.19 -8.55
CA ILE A 306 -20.00 -9.48 -7.88
C ILE A 306 -20.79 -9.32 -6.57
N ALA A 307 -20.53 -8.26 -5.80
CA ALA A 307 -21.26 -7.99 -4.56
C ALA A 307 -22.75 -7.79 -4.80
N LYS A 308 -23.13 -7.09 -5.89
CA LYS A 308 -24.52 -6.91 -6.30
C LYS A 308 -25.18 -8.24 -6.69
N SER A 309 -24.46 -9.10 -7.42
CA SER A 309 -24.95 -10.42 -7.84
C SER A 309 -25.13 -11.38 -6.67
N LEU A 310 -24.21 -11.38 -5.72
CA LEU A 310 -24.20 -12.30 -4.57
C LEU A 310 -24.93 -11.76 -3.33
N GLY A 311 -25.35 -10.50 -3.33
CA GLY A 311 -25.91 -9.83 -2.16
C GLY A 311 -24.93 -9.66 -0.98
N SER A 312 -23.59 -9.83 -1.21
CA SER A 312 -22.60 -9.80 -0.14
C SER A 312 -21.23 -9.28 -0.61
N VAL A 313 -20.79 -8.17 -0.01
CA VAL A 313 -19.45 -7.59 -0.24
C VAL A 313 -18.36 -8.53 0.26
N ALA A 314 -18.55 -9.18 1.42
CA ALA A 314 -17.59 -10.12 1.98
C ALA A 314 -17.30 -11.30 1.04
N ARG A 315 -18.37 -11.89 0.46
CA ARG A 315 -18.21 -12.98 -0.53
C ARG A 315 -17.54 -12.50 -1.80
N ALA A 316 -17.88 -11.31 -2.29
CA ALA A 316 -17.26 -10.73 -3.48
C ALA A 316 -15.75 -10.53 -3.29
N ARG A 317 -15.33 -9.93 -2.17
CA ARG A 317 -13.91 -9.74 -1.83
C ARG A 317 -13.18 -11.08 -1.72
N ARG A 318 -13.79 -12.07 -1.07
CA ARG A 318 -13.21 -13.42 -0.94
C ARG A 318 -12.97 -14.06 -2.30
N ILE A 319 -13.95 -14.03 -3.21
CA ILE A 319 -13.81 -14.58 -4.56
C ILE A 319 -12.71 -13.86 -5.32
N VAL A 320 -12.72 -12.53 -5.33
CA VAL A 320 -11.72 -11.72 -6.04
C VAL A 320 -10.32 -12.01 -5.50
N ALA A 321 -10.15 -12.08 -4.19
CA ALA A 321 -8.86 -12.35 -3.59
C ALA A 321 -8.35 -13.77 -3.88
N ILE A 322 -9.18 -14.80 -3.73
CA ILE A 322 -8.81 -16.18 -4.07
C ILE A 322 -8.44 -16.29 -5.55
N THR A 323 -9.25 -15.69 -6.45
CA THR A 323 -8.96 -15.67 -7.89
C THR A 323 -7.63 -14.96 -8.17
N GLY A 324 -7.35 -13.83 -7.50
CA GLY A 324 -6.09 -13.13 -7.65
C GLY A 324 -4.90 -13.97 -7.21
N PHE A 325 -4.95 -14.56 -6.02
CA PHE A 325 -3.88 -15.41 -5.52
C PHE A 325 -3.62 -16.65 -6.39
N LEU A 326 -4.69 -17.36 -6.77
CA LEU A 326 -4.57 -18.55 -7.63
C LEU A 326 -4.15 -18.17 -9.05
N GLY A 327 -4.64 -17.04 -9.58
CA GLY A 327 -4.23 -16.51 -10.87
C GLY A 327 -2.74 -16.13 -10.90
N ALA A 328 -2.22 -15.51 -9.84
CA ALA A 328 -0.79 -15.21 -9.71
C ALA A 328 0.04 -16.49 -9.65
N SER A 329 -0.36 -17.46 -8.81
CA SER A 329 0.30 -18.77 -8.72
C SER A 329 0.32 -19.49 -10.07
N ALA A 330 -0.82 -19.60 -10.75
CA ALA A 330 -0.93 -20.25 -12.05
C ALA A 330 -0.07 -19.56 -13.11
N SER A 331 -0.09 -18.23 -13.15
CA SER A 331 0.73 -17.45 -14.08
C SER A 331 2.23 -17.72 -13.88
N ILE A 332 2.69 -17.82 -12.63
CA ILE A 332 4.10 -18.16 -12.33
C ILE A 332 4.42 -19.59 -12.81
N LEU A 333 3.53 -20.57 -12.56
CA LEU A 333 3.74 -21.95 -12.98
C LEU A 333 3.76 -22.06 -14.51
N ILE A 334 2.88 -21.38 -15.23
CA ILE A 334 2.87 -21.31 -16.70
C ILE A 334 4.16 -20.65 -17.21
N PHE A 335 4.58 -19.53 -16.58
CA PHE A 335 5.83 -18.84 -16.92
C PHE A 335 7.05 -19.78 -16.94
N THR A 336 7.17 -20.71 -16.01
CA THR A 336 8.29 -21.65 -15.95
C THR A 336 8.36 -22.59 -17.15
N ARG A 337 7.27 -22.75 -17.91
CA ARG A 337 7.18 -23.64 -19.08
C ARG A 337 7.43 -22.94 -20.41
N ILE A 338 7.49 -21.62 -20.43
CA ILE A 338 7.63 -20.81 -21.66
C ILE A 338 9.11 -20.51 -21.90
N GLN A 339 9.61 -20.88 -23.10
CA GLN A 339 10.99 -20.66 -23.47
C GLN A 339 11.23 -19.24 -24.03
N ASP A 340 10.30 -18.73 -24.86
CA ASP A 340 10.41 -17.39 -25.43
C ASP A 340 10.39 -16.31 -24.34
N PRO A 341 11.43 -15.48 -24.22
CA PRO A 341 11.52 -14.47 -23.14
C PRO A 341 10.38 -13.45 -23.17
N MET A 342 9.89 -13.05 -24.34
CA MET A 342 8.83 -12.04 -24.47
C MET A 342 7.49 -12.61 -24.01
N ALA A 343 7.10 -13.78 -24.52
CA ALA A 343 5.88 -14.48 -24.12
C ALA A 343 5.93 -14.84 -22.61
N ALA A 344 7.06 -15.29 -22.10
CA ALA A 344 7.25 -15.58 -20.69
C ALA A 344 7.00 -14.32 -19.84
N MET A 345 7.58 -13.18 -20.20
CA MET A 345 7.38 -11.95 -19.45
C MET A 345 5.96 -11.40 -19.52
N PHE A 346 5.28 -11.61 -20.65
CA PHE A 346 3.87 -11.25 -20.74
C PHE A 346 3.02 -12.08 -19.78
N VAL A 347 3.27 -13.39 -19.68
CA VAL A 347 2.59 -14.26 -18.70
C VAL A 347 2.96 -13.88 -17.26
N LEU A 348 4.21 -13.54 -16.99
CA LEU A 348 4.61 -13.05 -15.67
C LEU A 348 3.96 -11.69 -15.35
N GLY A 349 3.68 -10.87 -16.36
CA GLY A 349 2.88 -9.66 -16.23
C GLY A 349 1.49 -9.93 -15.66
N PHE A 350 0.83 -11.03 -16.06
CA PHE A 350 -0.42 -11.46 -15.44
C PHE A 350 -0.25 -11.85 -13.97
N ALA A 351 0.89 -12.41 -13.56
CA ALA A 351 1.13 -12.64 -12.14
C ALA A 351 1.16 -11.32 -11.35
N GLY A 352 1.75 -10.26 -11.91
CA GLY A 352 1.69 -8.90 -11.35
C GLY A 352 0.27 -8.33 -11.32
N LEU A 353 -0.50 -8.51 -12.41
CA LEU A 353 -1.90 -8.11 -12.47
C LEU A 353 -2.73 -8.79 -11.38
N PHE A 354 -2.62 -10.11 -11.25
CA PHE A 354 -3.36 -10.87 -10.26
C PHE A 354 -2.90 -10.58 -8.83
N ASN A 355 -1.61 -10.27 -8.59
CA ASN A 355 -1.13 -9.79 -7.30
C ASN A 355 -1.88 -8.54 -6.86
N ASP A 356 -1.90 -7.52 -7.71
CA ASP A 356 -2.52 -6.24 -7.37
C ASP A 356 -4.06 -6.26 -7.50
N PHE A 357 -4.63 -7.27 -8.17
CA PHE A 357 -6.06 -7.56 -8.16
C PHE A 357 -6.59 -7.89 -6.76
N VAL A 358 -5.75 -8.44 -5.86
CA VAL A 358 -6.08 -8.72 -4.46
C VAL A 358 -6.04 -7.44 -3.60
N MET A 359 -5.19 -6.49 -3.93
CA MET A 359 -4.87 -5.34 -3.08
C MET A 359 -6.09 -4.55 -2.58
N PRO A 360 -7.06 -4.12 -3.43
CA PRO A 360 -8.21 -3.37 -2.96
C PRO A 360 -9.07 -4.16 -1.96
N ALA A 361 -9.26 -5.47 -2.19
CA ALA A 361 -10.00 -6.33 -1.29
C ALA A 361 -9.31 -6.49 0.08
N ALA A 362 -7.98 -6.66 0.07
CA ALA A 362 -7.18 -6.82 1.29
C ALA A 362 -7.23 -5.57 2.16
N TRP A 363 -7.02 -4.39 1.58
CA TRP A 363 -7.04 -3.13 2.32
C TRP A 363 -8.44 -2.71 2.76
N ALA A 364 -9.48 -2.96 1.94
CA ALA A 364 -10.85 -2.72 2.36
C ALA A 364 -11.29 -3.69 3.48
N GLY A 365 -10.90 -4.96 3.40
CA GLY A 365 -11.10 -5.93 4.48
C GLY A 365 -10.38 -5.53 5.77
N CYS A 366 -9.16 -5.01 5.67
CA CYS A 366 -8.42 -4.45 6.79
C CYS A 366 -9.15 -3.28 7.45
N MET A 367 -9.76 -2.36 6.67
CA MET A 367 -10.55 -1.25 7.21
C MET A 367 -11.77 -1.74 7.98
N ASP A 368 -12.48 -2.73 7.43
CA ASP A 368 -13.70 -3.24 8.05
C ASP A 368 -13.41 -4.08 9.31
N VAL A 369 -12.41 -4.96 9.28
CA VAL A 369 -11.94 -5.72 10.47
C VAL A 369 -11.40 -4.78 11.53
N GLY A 370 -10.64 -3.77 11.14
CA GLY A 370 -10.04 -2.80 12.06
C GLY A 370 -11.07 -1.90 12.75
N GLY A 371 -12.13 -1.50 12.05
CA GLY A 371 -13.13 -0.58 12.57
C GLY A 371 -12.49 0.69 13.12
N ARG A 372 -12.58 0.94 14.44
CA ARG A 372 -11.94 2.08 15.12
C ARG A 372 -10.41 2.03 15.08
N TYR A 373 -9.84 0.84 14.98
CA TYR A 373 -8.39 0.57 14.91
C TYR A 373 -7.93 0.28 13.47
N ALA A 374 -8.61 0.83 12.46
CA ALA A 374 -8.30 0.57 11.05
C ALA A 374 -6.84 0.94 10.71
N GLY A 375 -6.32 2.04 11.25
CA GLY A 375 -4.92 2.44 11.07
C GLY A 375 -3.96 1.45 11.72
N THR A 376 -4.28 0.96 12.92
CA THR A 376 -3.46 -0.02 13.65
C THR A 376 -3.42 -1.38 12.93
N VAL A 377 -4.57 -1.87 12.46
CA VAL A 377 -4.65 -3.13 11.70
C VAL A 377 -3.95 -2.98 10.35
N ALA A 378 -4.12 -1.84 9.66
CA ALA A 378 -3.41 -1.54 8.43
C ALA A 378 -1.89 -1.50 8.64
N GLY A 379 -1.43 -0.87 9.72
CA GLY A 379 0.00 -0.87 10.10
C GLY A 379 0.53 -2.26 10.36
N SER A 380 -0.23 -3.11 11.08
CA SER A 380 0.15 -4.50 11.36
C SER A 380 0.23 -5.33 10.07
N MET A 381 -0.74 -5.20 9.21
CA MET A 381 -0.77 -5.87 7.91
C MET A 381 0.42 -5.45 7.03
N ASN A 382 0.68 -4.14 6.94
CA ASN A 382 1.77 -3.62 6.11
C ASN A 382 3.15 -3.96 6.68
N MET A 383 3.32 -3.95 8.01
CA MET A 383 4.55 -4.40 8.68
C MET A 383 4.90 -5.84 8.30
N MET A 384 3.92 -6.75 8.34
CA MET A 384 4.15 -8.14 7.95
C MET A 384 4.50 -8.26 6.45
N GLY A 385 3.90 -7.42 5.60
CA GLY A 385 4.28 -7.30 4.20
C GLY A 385 5.72 -6.81 4.02
N SER A 386 6.13 -5.81 4.78
CA SER A 386 7.49 -5.26 4.74
C SER A 386 8.53 -6.27 5.21
N ILE A 387 8.22 -7.05 6.26
CA ILE A 387 9.08 -8.15 6.74
C ILE A 387 9.22 -9.24 5.66
N ALA A 388 8.11 -9.69 5.09
CA ALA A 388 8.14 -10.70 4.02
C ALA A 388 8.87 -10.20 2.77
N GLY A 389 8.70 -8.91 2.46
CA GLY A 389 9.43 -8.24 1.40
C GLY A 389 10.93 -8.20 1.62
N ALA A 390 11.38 -7.94 2.84
CA ALA A 390 12.79 -7.97 3.22
C ALA A 390 13.38 -9.39 3.22
N LEU A 391 12.55 -10.39 3.57
CA LEU A 391 12.96 -11.81 3.56
C LEU A 391 13.01 -12.40 2.15
N SER A 392 12.16 -11.94 1.22
CA SER A 392 12.05 -12.51 -0.12
C SER A 392 13.41 -12.58 -0.88
N PRO A 393 14.20 -11.51 -0.97
CA PRO A 393 15.49 -11.57 -1.64
C PRO A 393 16.49 -12.53 -0.97
N LEU A 394 16.44 -12.65 0.35
CA LEU A 394 17.30 -13.58 1.10
C LEU A 394 16.92 -15.03 0.80
N VAL A 395 15.63 -15.36 0.88
CA VAL A 395 15.14 -16.72 0.58
C VAL A 395 15.52 -17.13 -0.84
N VAL A 396 15.33 -16.25 -1.82
CA VAL A 396 15.72 -16.51 -3.21
C VAL A 396 17.23 -16.73 -3.32
N GLY A 397 18.04 -15.91 -2.66
CA GLY A 397 19.51 -16.07 -2.67
C GLY A 397 19.95 -17.41 -2.11
N TYR A 398 19.38 -17.84 -0.97
CA TYR A 398 19.67 -19.17 -0.39
C TYR A 398 19.21 -20.32 -1.28
N LEU A 399 18.00 -20.23 -1.85
CA LEU A 399 17.50 -21.25 -2.77
C LEU A 399 18.42 -21.41 -3.97
N LEU A 400 18.85 -20.33 -4.58
CA LEU A 400 19.78 -20.38 -5.72
C LEU A 400 21.13 -20.99 -5.34
N ALA A 401 21.65 -20.68 -4.14
CA ALA A 401 22.89 -21.25 -3.65
C ALA A 401 22.77 -22.78 -3.42
N TRP A 402 21.66 -23.25 -2.84
CA TRP A 402 21.43 -24.65 -2.55
C TRP A 402 21.06 -25.47 -3.78
N THR A 403 20.48 -24.86 -4.81
CA THR A 403 19.99 -25.54 -6.02
C THR A 403 20.90 -25.37 -7.23
N ASN A 404 22.16 -24.95 -7.03
CA ASN A 404 23.10 -24.69 -8.13
C ASN A 404 22.53 -23.73 -9.19
N GLN A 405 21.92 -22.61 -8.74
CA GLN A 405 21.34 -21.57 -9.58
C GLN A 405 20.07 -22.01 -10.35
N ASP A 406 19.33 -23.01 -9.86
CA ASP A 406 18.03 -23.37 -10.44
C ASP A 406 16.94 -22.38 -10.04
N TRP A 407 16.61 -21.48 -10.94
CA TRP A 407 15.55 -20.49 -10.77
C TRP A 407 14.15 -21.11 -10.69
N THR A 408 13.97 -22.31 -11.23
CA THR A 408 12.66 -22.98 -11.26
C THR A 408 12.13 -23.22 -9.85
N VAL A 409 13.02 -23.58 -8.93
CA VAL A 409 12.67 -23.78 -7.51
C VAL A 409 12.17 -22.47 -6.86
N THR A 410 12.79 -21.34 -7.17
CA THR A 410 12.35 -20.04 -6.63
C THR A 410 10.95 -19.67 -7.10
N PHE A 411 10.60 -19.99 -8.35
CA PHE A 411 9.25 -19.78 -8.88
C PHE A 411 8.23 -20.73 -8.26
N TYR A 412 8.58 -21.99 -8.02
CA TYR A 412 7.69 -22.94 -7.35
C TYR A 412 7.42 -22.51 -5.89
N VAL A 413 8.42 -22.05 -5.17
CA VAL A 413 8.25 -21.49 -3.83
C VAL A 413 7.34 -20.27 -3.86
N SER A 414 7.54 -19.36 -4.81
CA SER A 414 6.67 -18.18 -4.98
C SER A 414 5.23 -18.57 -5.28
N ALA A 415 4.99 -19.56 -6.16
CA ALA A 415 3.67 -20.07 -6.48
C ALA A 415 2.99 -20.71 -5.25
N ALA A 416 3.74 -21.47 -4.45
CA ALA A 416 3.24 -22.05 -3.20
C ALA A 416 2.86 -20.98 -2.17
N ILE A 417 3.67 -19.92 -2.04
CA ILE A 417 3.38 -18.79 -1.15
C ILE A 417 2.10 -18.05 -1.61
N TYR A 418 1.92 -17.81 -2.92
CA TYR A 418 0.66 -17.25 -3.41
C TYR A 418 -0.52 -18.19 -3.11
N SER A 419 -0.37 -19.51 -3.29
CA SER A 419 -1.43 -20.47 -2.96
C SER A 419 -1.78 -20.45 -1.47
N LEU A 420 -0.80 -20.25 -0.58
CA LEU A 420 -1.05 -20.05 0.85
C LEU A 420 -1.87 -18.78 1.11
N GLY A 421 -1.64 -17.70 0.37
CA GLY A 421 -2.46 -16.50 0.43
C GLY A 421 -3.93 -16.76 0.08
N ALA A 422 -4.20 -17.61 -0.94
CA ALA A 422 -5.57 -18.03 -1.26
C ALA A 422 -6.21 -18.80 -0.10
N VAL A 423 -5.46 -19.71 0.53
CA VAL A 423 -5.94 -20.46 1.71
C VAL A 423 -6.30 -19.52 2.86
N CYS A 424 -5.51 -18.47 3.11
CA CYS A 424 -5.85 -17.47 4.12
C CYS A 424 -7.22 -16.84 3.87
N TRP A 425 -7.57 -16.54 2.61
CA TRP A 425 -8.87 -15.95 2.25
C TRP A 425 -10.05 -16.90 2.37
N ILE A 426 -9.85 -18.22 2.33
CA ILE A 426 -10.91 -19.20 2.60
C ILE A 426 -11.43 -19.06 4.04
N PHE A 427 -10.50 -18.83 4.98
CA PHE A 427 -10.79 -18.74 6.42
C PHE A 427 -10.99 -17.30 6.92
N LEU A 428 -10.61 -16.29 6.12
CA LEU A 428 -10.70 -14.89 6.53
C LEU A 428 -12.15 -14.39 6.50
N ASP A 429 -12.62 -13.92 7.66
CA ASP A 429 -13.77 -13.03 7.74
C ASP A 429 -13.29 -11.57 7.66
N ALA A 430 -13.36 -11.02 6.44
CA ALA A 430 -12.89 -9.68 6.11
C ALA A 430 -13.98 -8.60 6.29
N HIS A 431 -15.03 -8.87 7.07
CA HIS A 431 -16.16 -7.95 7.23
C HIS A 431 -16.51 -7.68 8.70
N THR A 432 -16.33 -8.66 9.57
CA THR A 432 -16.68 -8.51 11.00
C THR A 432 -15.62 -7.72 11.74
N PRO A 433 -15.98 -6.55 12.34
CA PRO A 433 -15.03 -5.75 13.13
C PRO A 433 -14.46 -6.56 14.31
N MET A 434 -13.18 -6.36 14.61
CA MET A 434 -12.52 -7.03 15.73
C MET A 434 -13.07 -6.62 17.10
N GLU A 435 -13.63 -5.43 17.24
CA GLU A 435 -14.45 -5.01 18.38
C GLU A 435 -15.93 -5.05 18.02
N ARG A 436 -16.72 -5.79 18.79
CA ARG A 436 -18.17 -5.66 18.74
C ARG A 436 -18.56 -4.38 19.48
N VAL A 437 -19.11 -3.41 18.78
CA VAL A 437 -19.79 -2.27 19.45
C VAL A 437 -21.03 -2.84 20.12
N ALA A 438 -21.13 -2.70 21.45
CA ALA A 438 -22.30 -3.14 22.19
C ALA A 438 -23.56 -2.49 21.59
N GLY A 439 -24.48 -3.32 21.07
CA GLY A 439 -25.75 -2.86 20.48
C GLY A 439 -25.90 -3.00 18.96
N GLN A 440 -24.94 -3.54 18.23
CA GLN A 440 -25.15 -3.89 16.81
C GLN A 440 -25.74 -5.30 16.67
N PRO A 441 -26.84 -5.46 15.91
CA PRO A 441 -27.38 -6.78 15.60
C PRO A 441 -26.35 -7.58 14.80
N SER A 442 -26.29 -8.89 15.07
CA SER A 442 -25.44 -9.82 14.33
C SER A 442 -25.80 -9.78 12.85
N ALA A 443 -24.84 -9.38 12.01
CA ALA A 443 -24.95 -9.53 10.55
C ALA A 443 -24.79 -11.01 10.18
N ILE A 444 -25.75 -11.84 10.61
CA ILE A 444 -25.97 -13.20 10.13
C ILE A 444 -27.34 -13.17 9.47
N SER A 445 -27.37 -12.88 8.20
CA SER A 445 -28.40 -13.34 7.25
C SER A 445 -27.91 -13.06 5.83
#